data_271a1d234952e13d561c8e41a7364554
#
_entry.id   271a1d234952e13d561c8e41a7364554
#
_cell.length_a   1.000
_cell.length_b   1.000
_cell.length_c   1.000
_cell.angle_alpha   90.00
_cell.angle_beta   90.00
_cell.angle_gamma   90.00
#
_symmetry.space_group_name_H-M   'P 1'
#
loop_
_entity.id
_entity.type
_entity.pdbx_description
1 polymer ?
#
loop_
_entity_poly.entity_id
_entity_poly.type
_entity_poly.pdbx_seq_one_letter_code
_entity_poly.pdbx_strand_id
1 'polypeptide(L)'
;DSQGKMMPALAKSVDVTDNGIQYNFTIRDDVFWSDGKSITADDLVQFFREILTEENEDDIEALMNVYGARSYLNNEGNFKETVAIWAEGNNLIIRLNSIDDDFLVQLSKPQYRLRKNVLSWEFINNNYTSLVYSGDYYISSMDENQIILHRNEKSNTDIPKVLSIIEDKSEDIALAAFEVGNRDIVVNPPRNQLQRLKEEGKLITLPSNKAVYASFNLDECAIPINGRKKVYSLLDSA
;
A
#
# COMPACT_ATOMS: atom_id res chain seq x y z
N ASP A 1 7.08 -7.91 -4.56
CA ASP A 1 6.61 -8.73 -5.69
C ASP A 1 5.49 -9.69 -5.24
N SER A 2 4.96 -10.49 -6.15
CA SER A 2 3.90 -11.47 -5.88
C SER A 2 4.30 -12.61 -4.93
N GLN A 3 5.57 -12.73 -4.58
CA GLN A 3 6.11 -13.71 -3.63
C GLN A 3 6.42 -13.11 -2.26
N GLY A 4 6.02 -11.86 -2.02
CA GLY A 4 6.30 -11.13 -0.78
C GLY A 4 7.73 -10.60 -0.66
N LYS A 5 8.56 -10.72 -1.70
CA LYS A 5 9.92 -10.18 -1.70
C LYS A 5 9.87 -8.68 -1.93
N MET A 6 10.60 -7.93 -1.09
CA MET A 6 10.77 -6.49 -1.29
C MET A 6 11.53 -6.20 -2.57
N MET A 7 11.02 -5.25 -3.34
CA MET A 7 11.60 -4.81 -4.59
C MET A 7 11.90 -3.31 -4.53
N PRO A 8 12.99 -2.85 -5.16
CA PRO A 8 13.24 -1.42 -5.32
C PRO A 8 12.05 -0.74 -6.02
N ALA A 9 11.64 0.42 -5.48
CA ALA A 9 10.59 1.26 -6.06
C ALA A 9 11.17 2.67 -6.32
N LEU A 10 10.91 3.64 -5.44
CA LEU A 10 11.49 4.98 -5.55
C LEU A 10 12.99 5.01 -5.22
N ALA A 11 13.44 4.18 -4.27
CA ALA A 11 14.86 4.01 -3.98
C ALA A 11 15.46 2.92 -4.87
N LYS A 12 16.62 3.17 -5.44
CA LYS A 12 17.40 2.16 -6.18
C LYS A 12 18.19 1.25 -5.24
N SER A 13 18.59 1.76 -4.07
CA SER A 13 19.31 1.01 -3.04
C SER A 13 18.97 1.53 -1.65
N VAL A 14 19.18 0.66 -0.67
CA VAL A 14 19.10 0.99 0.76
C VAL A 14 20.33 0.44 1.43
N ASP A 15 21.11 1.31 2.09
CA ASP A 15 22.25 0.94 2.90
C ASP A 15 21.89 1.12 4.38
N VAL A 16 22.07 0.07 5.18
CA VAL A 16 21.80 0.08 6.61
C VAL A 16 23.12 0.19 7.34
N THR A 17 23.27 1.26 8.13
CA THR A 17 24.49 1.60 8.84
C THR A 17 24.22 1.80 10.34
N ASP A 18 25.24 2.15 11.09
CA ASP A 18 25.15 2.49 12.52
C ASP A 18 24.49 1.35 13.34
N ASN A 19 25.00 0.12 13.12
CA ASN A 19 24.52 -1.10 13.78
C ASN A 19 23.02 -1.40 13.56
N GLY A 20 22.47 -1.03 12.40
CA GLY A 20 21.10 -1.39 12.03
C GLY A 20 20.05 -0.33 12.36
N ILE A 21 20.45 0.86 12.81
CA ILE A 21 19.48 1.93 13.16
C ILE A 21 19.42 3.08 12.16
N GLN A 22 20.35 3.17 11.20
CA GLN A 22 20.30 4.21 10.18
C GLN A 22 20.14 3.62 8.79
N TYR A 23 19.15 4.11 8.06
CA TYR A 23 18.78 3.71 6.70
C TYR A 23 19.06 4.84 5.73
N ASN A 24 19.90 4.58 4.72
CA ASN A 24 20.25 5.54 3.67
C ASN A 24 19.62 5.04 2.36
N PHE A 25 18.56 5.69 1.93
CA PHE A 25 17.85 5.36 0.69
C PHE A 25 18.38 6.23 -0.44
N THR A 26 19.02 5.65 -1.44
CA THR A 26 19.40 6.38 -2.65
C THR A 26 18.22 6.42 -3.60
N ILE A 27 17.66 7.60 -3.84
CA ILE A 27 16.50 7.79 -4.72
C ILE A 27 16.94 7.64 -6.18
N ARG A 28 16.08 7.05 -7.01
CA ARG A 28 16.30 6.87 -8.44
C ARG A 28 16.26 8.22 -9.16
N ASP A 29 17.06 8.36 -10.21
CA ASP A 29 17.11 9.58 -11.03
C ASP A 29 16.02 9.59 -12.14
N ASP A 30 15.39 8.42 -12.39
CA ASP A 30 14.39 8.20 -13.44
C ASP A 30 12.95 8.10 -12.91
N VAL A 31 12.68 8.69 -11.76
CA VAL A 31 11.32 8.77 -11.16
C VAL A 31 10.79 10.20 -11.20
N PHE A 32 9.54 10.32 -11.64
CA PHE A 32 8.93 11.62 -11.89
C PHE A 32 7.51 11.68 -11.35
N TRP A 33 7.13 12.85 -10.92
CA TRP A 33 5.74 13.21 -10.71
C TRP A 33 4.97 13.25 -12.03
N SER A 34 3.65 13.12 -12.00
CA SER A 34 2.80 13.19 -13.19
C SER A 34 2.84 14.57 -13.89
N ASP A 35 3.32 15.63 -13.21
CA ASP A 35 3.59 16.95 -13.79
C ASP A 35 4.96 17.06 -14.50
N GLY A 36 5.71 15.96 -14.53
CA GLY A 36 7.01 15.86 -15.18
C GLY A 36 8.22 16.31 -14.36
N LYS A 37 8.02 16.77 -13.13
CA LYS A 37 9.13 17.11 -12.23
C LYS A 37 9.74 15.84 -11.64
N SER A 38 11.06 15.83 -11.42
CA SER A 38 11.73 14.73 -10.74
C SER A 38 11.24 14.60 -9.29
N ILE A 39 11.11 13.36 -8.83
CA ILE A 39 10.89 13.06 -7.41
C ILE A 39 12.24 13.09 -6.73
N THR A 40 12.35 13.81 -5.62
CA THR A 40 13.60 14.05 -4.88
C THR A 40 13.53 13.49 -3.46
N ALA A 41 14.67 13.39 -2.81
CA ALA A 41 14.73 13.04 -1.38
C ALA A 41 14.01 14.09 -0.50
N ASP A 42 14.03 15.37 -0.90
CA ASP A 42 13.29 16.43 -0.20
C ASP A 42 11.76 16.24 -0.28
N ASP A 43 11.24 15.74 -1.41
CA ASP A 43 9.81 15.41 -1.52
C ASP A 43 9.41 14.32 -0.51
N LEU A 44 10.29 13.34 -0.26
CA LEU A 44 10.07 12.29 0.73
C LEU A 44 10.15 12.83 2.16
N VAL A 45 11.11 13.72 2.46
CA VAL A 45 11.20 14.39 3.76
C VAL A 45 9.92 15.19 4.05
N GLN A 46 9.43 15.93 3.05
CA GLN A 46 8.18 16.69 3.17
C GLN A 46 6.99 15.75 3.41
N PHE A 47 6.90 14.66 2.65
CA PHE A 47 5.85 13.67 2.80
C PHE A 47 5.86 13.04 4.21
N PHE A 48 7.02 12.61 4.72
CA PHE A 48 7.10 12.04 6.07
C PHE A 48 6.73 13.06 7.16
N ARG A 49 7.06 14.34 6.95
CA ARG A 49 6.62 15.40 7.87
C ARG A 49 5.10 15.52 7.86
N GLU A 50 4.45 15.49 6.70
CA GLU A 50 3.00 15.61 6.57
C GLU A 50 2.27 14.44 7.22
N ILE A 51 2.68 13.20 6.94
CA ILE A 51 2.01 12.03 7.55
C ILE A 51 2.22 11.96 9.08
N LEU A 52 3.37 12.41 9.60
CA LEU A 52 3.57 12.54 11.05
C LEU A 52 2.64 13.58 11.67
N THR A 53 2.20 14.59 10.93
CA THR A 53 1.36 15.67 11.44
C THR A 53 -0.13 15.35 11.30
N GLU A 54 -0.54 14.67 10.23
CA GLU A 54 -1.94 14.54 9.80
C GLU A 54 -2.54 13.15 10.08
N GLU A 55 -1.71 12.09 10.18
CA GLU A 55 -2.20 10.71 10.38
C GLU A 55 -2.18 10.33 11.87
N ASN A 56 -2.97 9.31 12.22
CA ASN A 56 -2.95 8.74 13.56
C ASN A 56 -1.69 7.91 13.80
N GLU A 57 -1.18 7.87 15.03
CA GLU A 57 0.02 7.10 15.38
C GLU A 57 -0.10 5.61 15.02
N ASP A 58 -1.28 5.02 15.18
CA ASP A 58 -1.53 3.61 14.85
C ASP A 58 -1.40 3.32 13.35
N ASP A 59 -1.70 4.30 12.49
CA ASP A 59 -1.58 4.17 11.04
C ASP A 59 -0.13 4.34 10.56
N ILE A 60 0.71 5.02 11.35
CA ILE A 60 2.11 5.33 11.03
C ILE A 60 3.11 4.71 12.02
N GLU A 61 2.81 3.54 12.56
CA GLU A 61 3.58 2.83 13.58
C GLU A 61 5.10 2.78 13.27
N ALA A 62 5.49 2.55 12.00
CA ALA A 62 6.90 2.53 11.61
C ALA A 62 7.62 3.84 11.93
N LEU A 63 6.95 4.98 11.82
CA LEU A 63 7.56 6.29 12.11
C LEU A 63 7.70 6.56 13.61
N MET A 64 6.95 5.83 14.45
CA MET A 64 7.06 5.97 15.91
C MET A 64 8.40 5.47 16.46
N ASN A 65 9.13 4.64 15.71
CA ASN A 65 10.51 4.24 16.02
C ASN A 65 11.57 5.19 15.45
N VAL A 66 11.18 6.19 14.65
CA VAL A 66 12.13 7.21 14.17
C VAL A 66 12.55 8.10 15.31
N TYR A 67 13.86 8.38 15.41
CA TYR A 67 14.41 9.24 16.45
C TYR A 67 13.76 10.63 16.39
N GLY A 68 13.26 11.10 17.51
CA GLY A 68 12.61 12.39 17.67
C GLY A 68 11.17 12.50 17.16
N ALA A 69 10.59 11.47 16.52
CA ALA A 69 9.20 11.53 16.02
C ALA A 69 8.20 11.81 17.15
N ARG A 70 8.29 11.08 18.27
CA ARG A 70 7.41 11.30 19.43
C ARG A 70 7.58 12.68 20.07
N SER A 71 8.81 13.17 20.20
CA SER A 71 9.06 14.53 20.70
C SER A 71 8.44 15.59 19.79
N TYR A 72 8.53 15.41 18.48
CA TYR A 72 7.88 16.30 17.51
C TYR A 72 6.34 16.31 17.67
N LEU A 73 5.71 15.14 17.81
CA LEU A 73 4.27 15.03 18.04
C LEU A 73 3.83 15.66 19.36
N ASN A 74 4.69 15.63 20.38
CA ASN A 74 4.48 16.32 21.66
C ASN A 74 4.75 17.84 21.60
N ASN A 75 5.02 18.40 20.42
CA ASN A 75 5.41 19.82 20.24
C ASN A 75 6.70 20.22 20.95
N GLU A 76 7.66 19.29 21.12
CA GLU A 76 8.97 19.51 21.76
C GLU A 76 10.04 19.94 20.74
N GLY A 77 9.67 20.72 19.73
CA GLY A 77 10.58 21.26 18.71
C GLY A 77 10.00 21.21 17.29
N ASN A 78 10.77 21.67 16.33
CA ASN A 78 10.36 21.63 14.92
C ASN A 78 10.88 20.35 14.23
N PHE A 79 10.20 19.93 13.16
CA PHE A 79 10.53 18.68 12.45
C PHE A 79 12.01 18.60 12.05
N LYS A 80 12.55 19.66 11.46
CA LYS A 80 13.90 19.67 10.89
C LYS A 80 15.01 19.45 11.94
N GLU A 81 14.79 19.90 13.17
CA GLU A 81 15.78 19.83 14.25
C GLU A 81 15.55 18.62 15.16
N THR A 82 14.31 18.13 15.22
CA THR A 82 13.90 17.10 16.18
C THR A 82 13.86 15.73 15.56
N VAL A 83 13.31 15.60 14.32
CA VAL A 83 13.06 14.31 13.70
C VAL A 83 14.23 13.90 12.81
N ALA A 84 14.76 12.71 13.04
CA ALA A 84 15.87 12.19 12.26
C ALA A 84 15.44 11.61 10.91
N ILE A 85 14.82 12.45 10.08
CA ILE A 85 14.53 12.24 8.67
C ILE A 85 15.02 13.46 7.89
N TRP A 86 16.01 13.28 7.01
CA TRP A 86 16.56 14.39 6.23
C TRP A 86 17.05 13.93 4.86
N ALA A 87 17.28 14.88 3.97
CA ALA A 87 17.84 14.65 2.64
C ALA A 87 19.30 15.13 2.57
N GLU A 88 20.15 14.34 1.92
CA GLU A 88 21.52 14.70 1.55
C GLU A 88 21.73 14.40 0.06
N GLY A 89 21.64 15.42 -0.77
CA GLY A 89 21.64 15.25 -2.22
C GLY A 89 20.48 14.37 -2.67
N ASN A 90 20.78 13.23 -3.31
CA ASN A 90 19.75 12.28 -3.74
C ASN A 90 19.46 11.15 -2.71
N ASN A 91 19.95 11.29 -1.49
CA ASN A 91 19.74 10.32 -0.43
C ASN A 91 18.72 10.83 0.59
N LEU A 92 17.74 10.00 0.90
CA LEU A 92 16.90 10.13 2.07
C LEU A 92 17.54 9.33 3.20
N ILE A 93 17.72 9.96 4.35
CA ILE A 93 18.31 9.32 5.53
C ILE A 93 17.26 9.29 6.63
N ILE A 94 17.08 8.13 7.24
CA ILE A 94 16.16 7.90 8.36
C ILE A 94 16.96 7.20 9.47
N ARG A 95 16.90 7.73 10.69
CA ARG A 95 17.52 7.12 11.87
C ARG A 95 16.45 6.72 12.88
N LEU A 96 16.54 5.48 13.34
CA LEU A 96 15.63 4.90 14.33
C LEU A 96 16.18 5.08 15.77
N ASN A 97 15.29 4.93 16.74
CA ASN A 97 15.66 4.82 18.17
C ASN A 97 16.27 3.46 18.51
N SER A 98 15.81 2.41 17.84
CA SER A 98 16.27 1.03 18.05
C SER A 98 16.18 0.23 16.75
N ILE A 99 16.88 -0.90 16.71
CA ILE A 99 16.84 -1.83 15.58
C ILE A 99 15.40 -2.30 15.38
N ASP A 100 14.96 -2.32 14.11
CA ASP A 100 13.67 -2.82 13.69
C ASP A 100 13.86 -3.60 12.39
N ASP A 101 13.84 -4.92 12.48
CA ASP A 101 14.04 -5.83 11.34
C ASP A 101 12.88 -5.74 10.33
N ASP A 102 11.71 -5.28 10.77
CA ASP A 102 10.50 -5.14 9.95
C ASP A 102 10.34 -3.73 9.37
N PHE A 103 11.20 -2.78 9.70
CA PHE A 103 11.05 -1.37 9.29
C PHE A 103 10.82 -1.19 7.78
N LEU A 104 11.64 -1.83 6.95
CA LEU A 104 11.49 -1.75 5.50
C LEU A 104 10.18 -2.39 5.01
N VAL A 105 9.76 -3.49 5.63
CA VAL A 105 8.48 -4.17 5.32
C VAL A 105 7.32 -3.25 5.69
N GLN A 106 7.39 -2.60 6.84
CA GLN A 106 6.39 -1.63 7.27
C GLN A 106 6.32 -0.43 6.32
N LEU A 107 7.45 0.13 5.89
CA LEU A 107 7.48 1.22 4.91
C LEU A 107 6.92 0.84 3.52
N SER A 108 6.79 -0.44 3.22
CA SER A 108 6.16 -0.92 1.97
C SER A 108 4.63 -0.89 2.01
N LYS A 109 4.02 -0.66 3.17
CA LYS A 109 2.56 -0.61 3.34
C LYS A 109 1.94 0.60 2.61
N PRO A 110 0.66 0.55 2.22
CA PRO A 110 0.00 1.60 1.42
C PRO A 110 0.07 3.01 2.01
N GLN A 111 0.00 3.16 3.33
CA GLN A 111 0.03 4.46 4.00
C GLN A 111 1.35 5.23 3.79
N TYR A 112 2.45 4.53 3.50
CA TYR A 112 3.77 5.13 3.22
C TYR A 112 4.03 5.38 1.73
N ARG A 113 3.04 5.21 0.87
CA ARG A 113 3.19 5.55 -0.56
C ARG A 113 3.26 7.06 -0.73
N LEU A 114 4.33 7.51 -1.41
CA LEU A 114 4.58 8.93 -1.65
C LEU A 114 3.41 9.61 -2.35
N ARG A 115 2.96 10.72 -1.80
CA ARG A 115 1.95 11.62 -2.35
C ARG A 115 2.31 13.07 -1.99
N LYS A 116 1.85 14.03 -2.78
CA LYS A 116 2.16 15.45 -2.55
C LYS A 116 1.55 15.99 -1.25
N ASN A 117 0.34 15.52 -0.91
CA ASN A 117 -0.37 15.92 0.30
C ASN A 117 -1.08 14.71 0.91
N VAL A 118 -1.32 14.72 2.20
CA VAL A 118 -2.23 13.78 2.85
C VAL A 118 -3.67 14.20 2.51
N LEU A 119 -4.35 13.37 1.72
CA LEU A 119 -5.65 13.70 1.13
C LEU A 119 -6.72 12.70 1.56
N SER A 120 -7.88 13.23 1.94
CA SER A 120 -9.07 12.39 2.12
C SER A 120 -9.59 11.87 0.77
N TRP A 121 -10.30 10.74 0.79
CA TRP A 121 -10.93 10.20 -0.42
C TRP A 121 -11.97 11.17 -1.03
N GLU A 122 -12.68 11.91 -0.20
CA GLU A 122 -13.62 12.94 -0.63
C GLU A 122 -12.91 14.04 -1.43
N PHE A 123 -11.74 14.49 -0.98
CA PHE A 123 -10.94 15.47 -1.70
C PHE A 123 -10.47 14.93 -3.05
N ILE A 124 -10.03 13.67 -3.10
CA ILE A 124 -9.58 13.01 -4.34
C ILE A 124 -10.74 12.96 -5.35
N ASN A 125 -11.91 12.51 -4.94
CA ASN A 125 -13.10 12.42 -5.79
C ASN A 125 -13.43 13.75 -6.49
N ASN A 126 -13.27 14.86 -5.79
CA ASN A 126 -13.64 16.18 -6.32
C ASN A 126 -12.49 16.86 -7.09
N ASN A 127 -11.25 16.43 -6.92
CA ASN A 127 -10.07 17.16 -7.39
C ASN A 127 -9.05 16.30 -8.17
N TYR A 128 -9.37 15.05 -8.52
CA TYR A 128 -8.41 14.09 -9.11
C TYR A 128 -7.67 14.63 -10.34
N THR A 129 -8.30 15.49 -11.14
CA THR A 129 -7.69 16.09 -12.34
C THR A 129 -6.60 17.12 -12.05
N SER A 130 -6.60 17.70 -10.84
CA SER A 130 -5.61 18.70 -10.41
C SER A 130 -4.52 18.11 -9.53
N LEU A 131 -4.61 16.83 -9.15
CA LEU A 131 -3.63 16.16 -8.32
C LEU A 131 -2.36 15.81 -9.10
N VAL A 132 -1.25 15.81 -8.36
CA VAL A 132 0.05 15.37 -8.86
C VAL A 132 0.36 13.99 -8.26
N TYR A 133 0.56 13.02 -9.14
CA TYR A 133 0.73 11.61 -8.79
C TYR A 133 2.20 11.18 -8.86
N SER A 134 2.62 10.31 -7.96
CA SER A 134 3.99 9.77 -7.90
C SER A 134 4.16 8.43 -8.61
N GLY A 135 3.05 7.82 -9.05
CA GLY A 135 3.06 6.47 -9.64
C GLY A 135 3.11 6.48 -11.16
N ASP A 136 3.11 5.26 -11.70
CA ASP A 136 3.09 5.03 -13.14
C ASP A 136 1.79 5.45 -13.81
N TYR A 137 0.74 5.68 -13.03
CA TYR A 137 -0.58 6.09 -13.51
C TYR A 137 -1.11 7.32 -12.76
N TYR A 138 -1.96 8.08 -13.44
CA TYR A 138 -2.80 9.13 -12.86
C TYR A 138 -4.26 8.92 -13.23
N ILE A 139 -5.19 9.39 -12.39
CA ILE A 139 -6.62 9.32 -12.65
C ILE A 139 -6.96 10.37 -13.72
N SER A 140 -7.46 9.93 -14.87
CA SER A 140 -7.90 10.82 -15.97
C SER A 140 -9.40 11.06 -15.96
N SER A 141 -10.18 10.08 -15.52
CA SER A 141 -11.63 10.17 -15.35
C SER A 141 -12.08 9.25 -14.23
N MET A 142 -13.09 9.69 -13.50
CA MET A 142 -13.71 8.90 -12.44
C MET A 142 -15.20 9.24 -12.34
N ASP A 143 -16.03 8.21 -12.27
CA ASP A 143 -17.45 8.28 -12.01
C ASP A 143 -17.87 7.19 -11.00
N GLU A 144 -19.16 7.02 -10.76
CA GLU A 144 -19.69 6.07 -9.77
C GLU A 144 -19.34 4.62 -10.06
N ASN A 145 -19.10 4.24 -11.31
CA ASN A 145 -18.91 2.85 -11.73
C ASN A 145 -17.53 2.58 -12.32
N GLN A 146 -16.75 3.61 -12.63
CA GLN A 146 -15.52 3.46 -13.38
C GLN A 146 -14.45 4.47 -12.97
N ILE A 147 -13.20 4.00 -12.90
CA ILE A 147 -12.01 4.85 -12.80
C ILE A 147 -11.14 4.56 -14.02
N ILE A 148 -10.81 5.59 -14.77
CA ILE A 148 -9.87 5.51 -15.89
C ILE A 148 -8.53 6.08 -15.47
N LEU A 149 -7.50 5.26 -15.58
CA LEU A 149 -6.13 5.62 -15.31
C LEU A 149 -5.36 5.74 -16.63
N HIS A 150 -4.59 6.79 -16.78
CA HIS A 150 -3.64 6.93 -17.88
C HIS A 150 -2.21 6.77 -17.36
N ARG A 151 -1.37 6.11 -18.15
CA ARG A 151 0.05 5.98 -17.84
C ARG A 151 0.71 7.36 -17.83
N ASN A 152 1.52 7.59 -16.79
CA ASN A 152 2.40 8.76 -16.72
C ASN A 152 3.39 8.72 -17.91
N GLU A 153 3.47 9.79 -18.68
CA GLU A 153 4.33 9.87 -19.88
C GLU A 153 5.82 9.69 -19.55
N LYS A 154 6.22 9.99 -18.32
CA LYS A 154 7.60 9.82 -17.83
C LYS A 154 7.87 8.44 -17.26
N SER A 155 6.86 7.56 -17.16
CA SER A 155 7.08 6.18 -16.71
C SER A 155 7.89 5.41 -17.75
N ASN A 156 8.98 4.79 -17.29
CA ASN A 156 9.85 3.94 -18.11
C ASN A 156 9.39 2.47 -18.09
N THR A 157 8.26 2.16 -17.46
CA THR A 157 7.72 0.80 -17.37
C THR A 157 6.94 0.43 -18.63
N ASP A 158 7.12 -0.81 -19.09
CA ASP A 158 6.33 -1.37 -20.20
C ASP A 158 4.99 -1.88 -19.65
N ILE A 159 4.06 -0.95 -19.49
CA ILE A 159 2.72 -1.18 -18.94
C ILE A 159 1.65 -0.61 -19.88
N PRO A 160 0.39 -1.05 -19.80
CA PRO A 160 -0.70 -0.53 -20.60
C PRO A 160 -0.82 1.00 -20.52
N LYS A 161 -1.11 1.65 -21.64
CA LYS A 161 -1.28 3.12 -21.68
C LYS A 161 -2.50 3.59 -20.89
N VAL A 162 -3.55 2.76 -20.88
CA VAL A 162 -4.83 3.04 -20.22
C VAL A 162 -5.23 1.81 -19.41
N LEU A 163 -5.70 2.05 -18.20
CA LEU A 163 -6.28 1.06 -17.32
C LEU A 163 -7.69 1.53 -16.93
N SER A 164 -8.70 0.70 -17.19
CA SER A 164 -10.08 0.97 -16.76
C SER A 164 -10.41 0.04 -15.60
N ILE A 165 -10.72 0.60 -14.45
CA ILE A 165 -11.21 -0.13 -13.28
C ILE A 165 -12.72 0.06 -13.25
N ILE A 166 -13.47 -1.02 -13.34
CA ILE A 166 -14.93 -0.97 -13.46
C ILE A 166 -15.54 -1.76 -12.31
N GLU A 167 -16.52 -1.17 -11.64
CA GLU A 167 -17.32 -1.84 -10.64
C GLU A 167 -18.50 -2.55 -11.31
N ASP A 168 -18.50 -3.87 -11.27
CA ASP A 168 -19.63 -4.66 -11.76
C ASP A 168 -20.62 -4.94 -10.60
N LYS A 169 -21.91 -5.07 -10.93
CA LYS A 169 -22.99 -5.28 -9.94
C LYS A 169 -22.86 -6.59 -9.17
N SER A 170 -22.13 -7.57 -9.70
CA SER A 170 -21.85 -8.84 -9.05
C SER A 170 -20.62 -9.51 -9.65
N GLU A 171 -20.03 -10.45 -8.88
CA GLU A 171 -18.91 -11.29 -9.33
C GLU A 171 -19.26 -12.12 -10.58
N ASP A 172 -20.52 -12.60 -10.70
CA ASP A 172 -20.98 -13.35 -11.87
C ASP A 172 -21.04 -12.49 -13.13
N ILE A 173 -21.46 -11.22 -13.03
CA ILE A 173 -21.48 -10.28 -14.16
C ILE A 173 -20.04 -9.95 -14.58
N ALA A 174 -19.15 -9.72 -13.62
CA ALA A 174 -17.74 -9.48 -13.90
C ALA A 174 -17.10 -10.67 -14.64
N LEU A 175 -17.36 -11.89 -14.17
CA LEU A 175 -16.84 -13.11 -14.80
C LEU A 175 -17.43 -13.32 -16.20
N ALA A 176 -18.73 -13.10 -16.40
CA ALA A 176 -19.35 -13.19 -17.72
C ALA A 176 -18.74 -12.17 -18.70
N ALA A 177 -18.48 -10.94 -18.24
CA ALA A 177 -17.82 -9.93 -19.06
C ALA A 177 -16.38 -10.31 -19.45
N PHE A 178 -15.65 -11.00 -18.56
CA PHE A 178 -14.33 -11.57 -18.85
C PHE A 178 -14.41 -12.68 -19.90
N GLU A 179 -15.39 -13.58 -19.78
CA GLU A 179 -15.56 -14.72 -20.71
C GLU A 179 -15.91 -14.28 -22.13
N VAL A 180 -16.61 -13.17 -22.30
CA VAL A 180 -16.91 -12.59 -23.62
C VAL A 180 -15.86 -11.59 -24.12
N GLY A 181 -14.75 -11.43 -23.40
CA GLY A 181 -13.64 -10.56 -23.79
C GLY A 181 -13.85 -9.07 -23.53
N ASN A 182 -14.83 -8.68 -22.71
CA ASN A 182 -15.07 -7.30 -22.32
C ASN A 182 -14.29 -6.88 -21.04
N ARG A 183 -13.57 -7.80 -20.43
CA ARG A 183 -12.65 -7.61 -19.32
C ARG A 183 -11.40 -8.44 -19.55
N ASP A 184 -10.24 -7.87 -19.24
CA ASP A 184 -8.95 -8.57 -19.31
C ASP A 184 -8.64 -9.28 -17.99
N ILE A 185 -9.11 -8.73 -16.87
CA ILE A 185 -8.86 -9.24 -15.52
C ILE A 185 -10.14 -9.10 -14.70
N VAL A 186 -10.44 -10.12 -13.89
CA VAL A 186 -11.48 -10.09 -12.85
C VAL A 186 -10.83 -10.39 -11.52
N VAL A 187 -11.07 -9.52 -10.52
CA VAL A 187 -10.57 -9.68 -9.15
C VAL A 187 -11.65 -10.39 -8.34
N ASN A 188 -11.27 -11.42 -7.57
CA ASN A 188 -12.16 -12.21 -6.72
C ASN A 188 -13.34 -12.81 -7.50
N PRO A 189 -13.11 -13.70 -8.48
CA PRO A 189 -14.20 -14.34 -9.21
C PRO A 189 -15.05 -15.21 -8.27
N PRO A 190 -16.31 -15.59 -8.67
CA PRO A 190 -17.21 -16.38 -7.85
C PRO A 190 -16.57 -17.69 -7.36
N ARG A 191 -16.74 -18.01 -6.08
CA ARG A 191 -16.11 -19.19 -5.45
C ARG A 191 -16.44 -20.50 -6.13
N ASN A 192 -17.68 -20.66 -6.60
CA ASN A 192 -18.14 -21.85 -7.33
C ASN A 192 -17.49 -22.04 -8.71
N GLN A 193 -16.78 -21.03 -9.23
CA GLN A 193 -16.08 -21.06 -10.51
C GLN A 193 -14.57 -21.27 -10.37
N LEU A 194 -14.01 -21.17 -9.16
CA LEU A 194 -12.56 -21.23 -8.94
C LEU A 194 -11.93 -22.51 -9.48
N GLN A 195 -12.57 -23.67 -9.24
CA GLN A 195 -12.04 -24.95 -9.71
C GLN A 195 -11.97 -25.00 -11.23
N ARG A 196 -13.04 -24.60 -11.93
CA ARG A 196 -13.10 -24.53 -13.40
C ARG A 196 -12.04 -23.58 -13.95
N LEU A 197 -11.93 -22.36 -13.40
CA LEU A 197 -10.95 -21.36 -13.84
C LEU A 197 -9.51 -21.85 -13.63
N LYS A 198 -9.26 -22.61 -12.56
CA LYS A 198 -7.96 -23.23 -12.30
C LYS A 198 -7.63 -24.31 -13.33
N GLU A 199 -8.58 -25.18 -13.65
CA GLU A 199 -8.43 -26.24 -14.67
C GLU A 199 -8.23 -25.65 -16.08
N GLU A 200 -8.86 -24.52 -16.37
CA GLU A 200 -8.68 -23.79 -17.63
C GLU A 200 -7.38 -22.96 -17.67
N GLY A 201 -6.60 -22.92 -16.59
CA GLY A 201 -5.36 -22.12 -16.51
C GLY A 201 -5.60 -20.59 -16.49
N LYS A 202 -6.81 -20.16 -16.14
CA LYS A 202 -7.21 -18.74 -16.10
C LYS A 202 -7.16 -18.12 -14.70
N LEU A 203 -6.87 -18.91 -13.65
CA LEU A 203 -6.83 -18.46 -12.27
C LEU A 203 -5.40 -18.19 -11.82
N ILE A 204 -5.15 -16.98 -11.34
CA ILE A 204 -3.93 -16.61 -10.66
C ILE A 204 -4.25 -16.48 -9.17
N THR A 205 -3.58 -17.28 -8.34
CA THR A 205 -3.70 -17.21 -6.89
C THR A 205 -2.51 -16.48 -6.32
N LEU A 206 -2.76 -15.40 -5.57
CA LEU A 206 -1.73 -14.66 -4.86
C LEU A 206 -1.64 -15.13 -3.40
N PRO A 207 -0.44 -15.21 -2.81
CA PRO A 207 -0.30 -15.49 -1.39
C PRO A 207 -0.98 -14.39 -0.56
N SER A 208 -1.62 -14.77 0.52
CA SER A 208 -2.29 -13.84 1.43
C SER A 208 -1.90 -14.14 2.87
N ASN A 209 -1.60 -13.09 3.64
CA ASN A 209 -1.39 -13.19 5.10
C ASN A 209 -2.71 -12.99 5.87
N LYS A 210 -3.86 -12.94 5.16
CA LYS A 210 -5.17 -12.83 5.81
C LYS A 210 -5.64 -14.21 6.25
N ALA A 211 -6.13 -14.28 7.48
CA ALA A 211 -6.78 -15.46 8.03
C ALA A 211 -8.20 -15.10 8.51
N VAL A 212 -9.11 -16.04 8.38
CA VAL A 212 -10.48 -15.91 8.93
C VAL A 212 -10.52 -16.73 10.22
N TYR A 213 -10.92 -16.08 11.31
CA TYR A 213 -11.05 -16.72 12.61
C TYR A 213 -12.51 -16.82 13.00
N ALA A 214 -12.90 -17.98 13.54
CA ALA A 214 -14.15 -18.15 14.24
C ALA A 214 -13.85 -18.31 15.74
N SER A 215 -14.47 -17.50 16.57
CA SER A 215 -14.32 -17.55 18.02
C SER A 215 -15.67 -17.66 18.72
N PHE A 216 -15.68 -18.32 19.88
CA PHE A 216 -16.85 -18.30 20.76
C PHE A 216 -16.71 -17.14 21.75
N ASN A 217 -17.79 -16.39 21.96
CA ASN A 217 -17.87 -15.49 23.11
C ASN A 217 -17.96 -16.32 24.39
N LEU A 218 -16.85 -16.42 25.12
CA LEU A 218 -16.77 -17.31 26.30
C LEU A 218 -17.57 -16.80 27.48
N ASP A 219 -17.85 -15.51 27.56
CA ASP A 219 -18.57 -14.90 28.69
C ASP A 219 -20.08 -15.16 28.61
N GLU A 220 -20.62 -15.30 27.39
CA GLU A 220 -22.05 -15.49 27.14
C GLU A 220 -22.40 -16.82 26.47
N CYS A 221 -21.38 -17.68 26.21
CA CYS A 221 -21.58 -18.91 25.44
C CYS A 221 -22.22 -20.02 26.26
N ALA A 222 -23.50 -20.29 26.01
CA ALA A 222 -24.22 -21.43 26.59
C ALA A 222 -23.74 -22.80 26.12
N ILE A 223 -22.86 -22.87 25.10
CA ILE A 223 -22.36 -24.12 24.55
C ILE A 223 -21.21 -24.65 25.42
N PRO A 224 -21.34 -25.85 26.05
CA PRO A 224 -20.31 -26.43 26.87
C PRO A 224 -19.07 -26.77 26.05
N ILE A 225 -17.91 -26.92 26.70
CA ILE A 225 -16.61 -27.11 26.04
C ILE A 225 -16.61 -28.28 25.04
N ASN A 226 -17.31 -29.38 25.34
CA ASN A 226 -17.41 -30.52 24.43
C ASN A 226 -18.23 -30.20 23.18
N GLY A 227 -19.26 -29.36 23.31
CA GLY A 227 -20.03 -28.84 22.17
C GLY A 227 -19.19 -27.95 21.28
N ARG A 228 -18.40 -27.05 21.86
CA ARG A 228 -17.47 -26.16 21.13
C ARG A 228 -16.40 -26.96 20.37
N LYS A 229 -15.84 -28.01 21.01
CA LYS A 229 -14.90 -28.93 20.36
C LYS A 229 -15.53 -29.65 19.17
N LYS A 230 -16.81 -30.06 19.30
CA LYS A 230 -17.54 -30.72 18.22
C LYS A 230 -17.79 -29.75 17.04
N VAL A 231 -18.19 -28.51 17.32
CA VAL A 231 -18.31 -27.48 16.26
C VAL A 231 -16.98 -27.27 15.56
N TYR A 232 -15.89 -27.12 16.31
CA TYR A 232 -14.54 -26.98 15.74
C TYR A 232 -14.16 -28.14 14.83
N SER A 233 -14.47 -29.38 15.24
CA SER A 233 -14.15 -30.57 14.41
C SER A 233 -15.00 -30.72 13.15
N LEU A 234 -16.07 -29.94 13.00
CA LEU A 234 -16.93 -29.88 11.80
C LEU A 234 -16.53 -28.74 10.84
N LEU A 235 -15.66 -27.84 11.28
CA LEU A 235 -15.11 -26.80 10.40
C LEU A 235 -14.03 -27.43 9.53
N ASP A 236 -14.26 -27.38 8.23
CA ASP A 236 -13.25 -27.79 7.26
C ASP A 236 -12.12 -26.78 7.25
N SER A 237 -10.94 -27.21 7.65
CA SER A 237 -9.71 -26.40 7.62
C SER A 237 -9.02 -26.60 6.28
N ALA A 238 -9.67 -26.12 5.19
CA ALA A 238 -9.06 -26.12 3.87
C ALA A 238 -8.01 -25.02 3.70
#